data_66a89d4d3a60f4fbdafe91dd896b3e4a
#
_entry.id   66a89d4d3a60f4fbdafe91dd896b3e4a
#
_cell.length_a   1.000
_cell.length_b   1.000
_cell.length_c   1.000
_cell.angle_alpha   90.00
_cell.angle_beta   90.00
_cell.angle_gamma   90.00
#
_symmetry.space_group_name_H-M   'P 1'
#
loop_
_entity.id
_entity.type
_entity.pdbx_description
1 polymer ?
#
loop_
_entity_poly.entity_id
_entity_poly.type
_entity_poly.pdbx_seq_one_letter_code
_entity_poly.pdbx_strand_id
1 'polypeptide(L)'
;VRLVGSEMCIRDSAYPALDDKALQARLTSELDQVERLMQGIRLLGLCPDNVQARILSRGENLSIAFMHELLRVRGLELDLIVPEQLLVTDGGYLEAHVDIEASRVRFAAKGLRSDCLYLMPGFTGGSDKGETVLLGRNGSDYSAAVLAACVDAECCEIWTDVEGCYNCDPRLVPDAYLLKTLSYKEAMELSYFGAKVLHPKTCLLYTSDAADEGLG
;
A
#
# COMPACT_ATOMS: atom_id res chain seq x y z
N VAL A 1 13.19 21.99 2.66
CA VAL A 1 12.78 20.95 1.70
C VAL A 1 11.43 21.34 1.14
N ARG A 2 11.41 21.74 -0.12
CA ARG A 2 10.20 22.18 -0.83
C ARG A 2 9.43 20.98 -1.40
N LEU A 3 9.00 20.06 -0.56
CA LEU A 3 8.06 19.00 -0.97
C LEU A 3 6.61 19.52 -1.08
N VAL A 4 6.31 20.62 -0.43
CA VAL A 4 4.97 21.24 -0.37
C VAL A 4 4.56 21.93 -1.68
N GLY A 5 5.51 22.23 -2.57
CA GLY A 5 5.22 23.05 -3.75
C GLY A 5 4.53 22.32 -4.90
N SER A 6 4.84 21.04 -5.17
CA SER A 6 4.30 20.35 -6.35
C SER A 6 2.90 19.77 -6.09
N GLU A 7 2.67 19.13 -4.97
CA GLU A 7 1.38 18.51 -4.65
C GLU A 7 0.31 19.56 -4.32
N MET A 8 0.64 20.61 -3.60
CA MET A 8 -0.28 21.73 -3.37
C MET A 8 -0.59 22.50 -4.66
N CYS A 9 0.39 22.72 -5.55
CA CYS A 9 0.13 23.35 -6.84
C CYS A 9 -0.70 22.48 -7.77
N ILE A 10 -0.52 21.16 -7.78
CA ILE A 10 -1.36 20.22 -8.52
C ILE A 10 -2.78 20.24 -7.94
N ARG A 11 -2.92 20.23 -6.63
CA ARG A 11 -4.21 20.35 -5.94
C ARG A 11 -4.93 21.63 -6.36
N ASP A 12 -4.29 22.80 -6.20
CA ASP A 12 -4.91 24.11 -6.41
C ASP A 12 -5.27 24.35 -7.88
N SER A 13 -4.48 23.80 -8.80
CA SER A 13 -4.74 23.95 -10.25
C SER A 13 -5.72 22.92 -10.79
N ALA A 14 -5.64 21.67 -10.33
CA ALA A 14 -6.47 20.59 -10.86
C ALA A 14 -7.81 20.41 -10.10
N TYR A 15 -7.85 20.78 -8.80
CA TYR A 15 -9.00 20.53 -7.93
C TYR A 15 -9.26 21.70 -6.97
N PRO A 16 -9.73 22.86 -7.45
CA PRO A 16 -10.04 24.03 -6.60
C PRO A 16 -11.05 23.73 -5.48
N ALA A 17 -11.89 22.71 -5.67
CA ALA A 17 -12.89 22.29 -4.68
C ALA A 17 -12.28 21.57 -3.46
N LEU A 18 -10.98 21.24 -3.48
CA LEU A 18 -10.27 20.62 -2.36
C LEU A 18 -9.68 21.62 -1.33
N ASP A 19 -10.13 22.87 -1.36
CA ASP A 19 -9.78 23.86 -0.34
C ASP A 19 -10.59 23.62 0.95
N ASP A 20 -10.32 22.45 1.58
CA ASP A 20 -10.94 22.08 2.86
C ASP A 20 -9.95 22.30 4.01
N LYS A 21 -10.38 23.10 4.99
CA LYS A 21 -9.58 23.35 6.20
C LYS A 21 -9.26 22.07 6.98
N ALA A 22 -10.15 21.08 6.93
CA ALA A 22 -9.93 19.79 7.59
C ALA A 22 -8.79 19.00 6.91
N LEU A 23 -8.77 18.96 5.57
CA LEU A 23 -7.68 18.36 4.82
C LEU A 23 -6.35 19.07 5.10
N GLN A 24 -6.34 20.40 5.06
CA GLN A 24 -5.14 21.19 5.35
C GLN A 24 -4.62 20.93 6.76
N ALA A 25 -5.50 20.91 7.77
CA ALA A 25 -5.12 20.61 9.14
C ALA A 25 -4.55 19.19 9.27
N ARG A 26 -5.11 18.19 8.58
CA ARG A 26 -4.62 16.83 8.57
C ARG A 26 -3.24 16.72 7.91
N LEU A 27 -3.07 17.32 6.74
CA LEU A 27 -1.77 17.35 6.05
C LEU A 27 -0.69 18.03 6.89
N THR A 28 -1.01 19.17 7.51
CA THR A 28 -0.11 19.90 8.41
C THR A 28 0.28 19.02 9.61
N SER A 29 -0.69 18.34 10.22
CA SER A 29 -0.42 17.44 11.35
C SER A 29 0.54 16.31 10.99
N GLU A 30 0.38 15.70 9.80
CA GLU A 30 1.29 14.66 9.31
C GLU A 30 2.72 15.20 9.10
N LEU A 31 2.84 16.37 8.49
CA LEU A 31 4.14 17.03 8.27
C LEU A 31 4.82 17.43 9.59
N ASP A 32 4.08 17.97 10.54
CA ASP A 32 4.59 18.31 11.87
C ASP A 32 5.12 17.07 12.62
N GLN A 33 4.48 15.92 12.44
CA GLN A 33 4.97 14.67 13.00
C GLN A 33 6.30 14.25 12.39
N VAL A 34 6.44 14.35 11.05
CA VAL A 34 7.72 14.08 10.37
C VAL A 34 8.81 15.02 10.90
N GLU A 35 8.52 16.32 11.01
CA GLU A 35 9.48 17.29 11.51
C GLU A 35 9.97 16.94 12.93
N ARG A 36 9.06 16.61 13.84
CA ARG A 36 9.41 16.20 15.22
C ARG A 36 10.29 14.95 15.24
N LEU A 37 9.96 13.95 14.41
CA LEU A 37 10.77 12.73 14.31
C LEU A 37 12.16 13.02 13.77
N MET A 38 12.26 13.86 12.74
CA MET A 38 13.55 14.27 12.16
C MET A 38 14.39 15.10 13.15
N GLN A 39 13.76 15.94 13.97
CA GLN A 39 14.44 16.64 15.06
C GLN A 39 14.97 15.66 16.11
N GLY A 40 14.20 14.65 16.48
CA GLY A 40 14.63 13.58 17.38
C GLY A 40 15.85 12.82 16.85
N ILE A 41 15.82 12.41 15.58
CA ILE A 41 16.96 11.76 14.91
C ILE A 41 18.20 12.65 14.94
N ARG A 42 18.02 13.94 14.62
CA ARG A 42 19.14 14.91 14.62
C ARG A 42 19.78 15.06 16.00
N LEU A 43 18.98 15.06 17.06
CA LEU A 43 19.46 15.19 18.44
C LEU A 43 20.15 13.91 18.92
N LEU A 44 19.62 12.75 18.58
CA LEU A 44 20.13 11.45 19.01
C LEU A 44 21.30 10.95 18.16
N GLY A 45 21.44 11.46 16.91
CA GLY A 45 22.46 11.01 15.96
C GLY A 45 22.21 9.61 15.41
N LEU A 46 21.01 9.05 15.61
CA LEU A 46 20.63 7.71 15.15
C LEU A 46 19.15 7.67 14.75
N CYS A 47 18.79 6.75 13.85
CA CYS A 47 17.42 6.54 13.41
C CYS A 47 17.04 5.06 13.66
N PRO A 48 16.37 4.76 14.76
CA PRO A 48 15.86 3.41 15.01
C PRO A 48 14.84 2.98 13.95
N ASP A 49 14.75 1.68 13.67
CA ASP A 49 13.90 1.13 12.61
C ASP A 49 12.42 1.49 12.78
N ASN A 50 11.91 1.50 14.01
CA ASN A 50 10.53 1.92 14.29
C ASN A 50 10.29 3.40 13.98
N VAL A 51 11.29 4.26 14.17
CA VAL A 51 11.21 5.68 13.81
C VAL A 51 11.28 5.82 12.29
N GLN A 52 12.16 5.07 11.64
CA GLN A 52 12.27 5.03 10.19
C GLN A 52 10.96 4.57 9.54
N ALA A 53 10.35 3.48 10.04
CA ALA A 53 9.06 3.00 9.56
C ALA A 53 7.97 4.06 9.65
N ARG A 54 7.88 4.77 10.77
CA ARG A 54 6.93 5.87 10.98
C ARG A 54 7.14 7.05 10.04
N ILE A 55 8.37 7.39 9.69
CA ILE A 55 8.66 8.47 8.73
C ILE A 55 8.27 8.04 7.32
N LEU A 56 8.69 6.84 6.90
CA LEU A 56 8.46 6.34 5.54
C LEU A 56 6.97 6.10 5.26
N SER A 57 6.18 5.70 6.26
CA SER A 57 4.73 5.52 6.11
C SER A 57 3.95 6.82 5.88
N ARG A 58 4.54 7.99 6.17
CA ARG A 58 3.81 9.27 6.06
C ARG A 58 3.42 9.65 4.64
N GLY A 59 4.20 9.23 3.65
CA GLY A 59 3.84 9.42 2.24
C GLY A 59 2.49 8.79 1.88
N GLU A 60 2.29 7.54 2.30
CA GLU A 60 1.03 6.83 2.10
C GLU A 60 -0.13 7.49 2.87
N ASN A 61 0.10 7.93 4.10
CA ASN A 61 -0.92 8.62 4.90
C ASN A 61 -1.35 9.95 4.28
N LEU A 62 -0.41 10.72 3.72
CA LEU A 62 -0.70 11.96 3.00
C LEU A 62 -1.49 11.68 1.72
N SER A 63 -1.10 10.66 0.95
CA SER A 63 -1.78 10.24 -0.27
C SER A 63 -3.23 9.82 0.01
N ILE A 64 -3.46 9.00 1.05
CA ILE A 64 -4.79 8.58 1.46
C ILE A 64 -5.65 9.74 1.98
N ALA A 65 -5.07 10.67 2.73
CA ALA A 65 -5.80 11.84 3.19
C ALA A 65 -6.32 12.68 2.01
N PHE A 66 -5.48 12.86 0.99
CA PHE A 66 -5.84 13.58 -0.23
C PHE A 66 -6.90 12.82 -1.06
N MET A 67 -6.68 11.52 -1.27
CA MET A 67 -7.61 10.68 -2.03
C MET A 67 -8.98 10.58 -1.35
N HIS A 68 -9.00 10.43 -0.03
CA HIS A 68 -10.24 10.42 0.76
C HIS A 68 -11.07 11.68 0.50
N GLU A 69 -10.44 12.86 0.59
CA GLU A 69 -11.14 14.12 0.39
C GLU A 69 -11.59 14.29 -1.07
N LEU A 70 -10.76 13.91 -2.03
CA LEU A 70 -11.11 13.95 -3.45
C LEU A 70 -12.37 13.13 -3.77
N LEU A 71 -12.46 11.92 -3.22
CA LEU A 71 -13.60 11.03 -3.44
C LEU A 71 -14.84 11.54 -2.70
N ARG A 72 -14.67 12.06 -1.47
CA ARG A 72 -15.75 12.68 -0.69
C ARG A 72 -16.39 13.87 -1.43
N VAL A 73 -15.58 14.75 -2.00
CA VAL A 73 -16.07 15.90 -2.79
C VAL A 73 -16.82 15.44 -4.05
N ARG A 74 -16.48 14.27 -4.57
CA ARG A 74 -17.21 13.64 -5.69
C ARG A 74 -18.50 12.92 -5.28
N GLY A 75 -18.88 13.00 -4.00
CA GLY A 75 -20.12 12.43 -3.48
C GLY A 75 -20.06 10.93 -3.20
N LEU A 76 -18.87 10.34 -3.11
CA LEU A 76 -18.70 8.92 -2.75
C LEU A 76 -18.69 8.77 -1.22
N GLU A 77 -19.48 7.84 -0.72
CA GLU A 77 -19.40 7.40 0.67
C GLU A 77 -18.26 6.41 0.81
N LEU A 78 -17.36 6.69 1.75
CA LEU A 78 -16.16 5.86 1.95
C LEU A 78 -15.72 5.86 3.40
N ASP A 79 -15.08 4.79 3.80
CA ASP A 79 -14.49 4.60 5.13
C ASP A 79 -12.99 4.32 5.02
N LEU A 80 -12.25 4.60 6.08
CA LEU A 80 -10.81 4.40 6.14
C LEU A 80 -10.47 3.11 6.89
N ILE A 81 -9.60 2.32 6.30
CA ILE A 81 -8.95 1.19 6.95
C ILE A 81 -7.59 1.65 7.48
N VAL A 82 -7.34 1.38 8.76
CA VAL A 82 -6.06 1.59 9.43
C VAL A 82 -5.30 0.26 9.41
N PRO A 83 -4.28 0.09 8.55
CA PRO A 83 -3.60 -1.19 8.39
C PRO A 83 -2.95 -1.69 9.67
N GLU A 84 -2.46 -0.80 10.54
CA GLU A 84 -1.86 -1.16 11.82
C GLU A 84 -2.83 -1.91 12.75
N GLN A 85 -4.12 -1.76 12.54
CA GLN A 85 -5.15 -2.43 13.33
C GLN A 85 -5.60 -3.77 12.73
N LEU A 86 -5.50 -3.93 11.42
CA LEU A 86 -6.07 -5.06 10.70
C LEU A 86 -5.03 -6.01 10.11
N LEU A 87 -3.91 -5.50 9.61
CA LEU A 87 -2.81 -6.32 9.11
C LEU A 87 -1.88 -6.71 10.25
N VAL A 88 -1.99 -7.96 10.69
CA VAL A 88 -1.12 -8.54 11.72
C VAL A 88 0.20 -8.96 11.08
N THR A 89 1.32 -8.62 11.70
CA THR A 89 2.64 -8.93 11.16
C THR A 89 3.56 -9.57 12.19
N ASP A 90 4.69 -10.11 11.73
CA ASP A 90 5.78 -10.64 12.57
C ASP A 90 6.55 -9.55 13.36
N GLY A 91 6.21 -8.28 13.16
CA GLY A 91 6.80 -7.15 13.89
C GLY A 91 8.13 -6.64 13.36
N GLY A 92 8.62 -7.13 12.23
CA GLY A 92 9.77 -6.55 11.53
C GLY A 92 9.47 -5.13 11.06
N TYR A 93 10.16 -4.10 11.58
CA TYR A 93 9.76 -2.70 11.32
C TYR A 93 9.88 -2.27 9.87
N LEU A 94 10.86 -2.77 9.11
CA LEU A 94 11.16 -2.29 7.76
C LEU A 94 10.77 -3.27 6.66
N GLU A 95 10.62 -4.55 7.00
CA GLU A 95 10.31 -5.63 6.06
C GLU A 95 9.49 -6.73 6.74
N ALA A 96 8.28 -6.35 7.18
CA ALA A 96 7.39 -7.25 7.89
C ALA A 96 6.72 -8.28 6.96
N HIS A 97 6.40 -9.44 7.53
CA HIS A 97 5.57 -10.46 6.90
C HIS A 97 4.19 -10.45 7.55
N VAL A 98 3.14 -10.48 6.72
CA VAL A 98 1.76 -10.50 7.21
C VAL A 98 1.34 -11.92 7.56
N ASP A 99 0.74 -12.08 8.72
CA ASP A 99 -0.03 -13.26 9.10
C ASP A 99 -1.44 -13.12 8.52
N ILE A 100 -1.70 -13.85 7.44
CA ILE A 100 -2.95 -13.79 6.70
C ILE A 100 -4.13 -14.24 7.55
N GLU A 101 -4.00 -15.35 8.28
CA GLU A 101 -5.08 -15.92 9.07
C GLU A 101 -5.46 -14.99 10.23
N ALA A 102 -4.48 -14.49 10.96
CA ALA A 102 -4.73 -13.51 12.03
C ALA A 102 -5.33 -12.20 11.48
N SER A 103 -4.89 -11.76 10.30
CA SER A 103 -5.44 -10.58 9.62
C SER A 103 -6.87 -10.83 9.15
N ARG A 104 -7.17 -11.98 8.55
CA ARG A 104 -8.52 -12.39 8.13
C ARG A 104 -9.53 -12.34 9.30
N VAL A 105 -9.14 -12.83 10.47
CA VAL A 105 -9.96 -12.74 11.69
C VAL A 105 -10.26 -11.29 12.07
N ARG A 106 -9.28 -10.39 11.96
CA ARG A 106 -9.49 -8.95 12.26
C ARG A 106 -10.39 -8.28 11.22
N PHE A 107 -10.24 -8.58 9.94
CA PHE A 107 -11.14 -8.08 8.89
C PHE A 107 -12.57 -8.57 9.06
N ALA A 108 -12.75 -9.86 9.38
CA ALA A 108 -14.07 -10.43 9.68
C ALA A 108 -14.72 -9.74 10.90
N ALA A 109 -13.94 -9.48 11.95
CA ALA A 109 -14.44 -8.79 13.15
C ALA A 109 -14.80 -7.31 12.89
N LYS A 110 -14.09 -6.64 11.94
CA LYS A 110 -14.45 -5.27 11.52
C LYS A 110 -15.79 -5.23 10.78
N GLY A 111 -16.15 -6.27 10.06
CA GLY A 111 -17.43 -6.37 9.35
C GLY A 111 -17.55 -5.33 8.24
N LEU A 112 -16.74 -5.49 7.19
CA LEU A 112 -16.78 -4.60 6.02
C LEU A 112 -18.15 -4.73 5.33
N ARG A 113 -18.74 -3.60 4.98
CA ARG A 113 -20.02 -3.51 4.27
C ARG A 113 -19.79 -3.55 2.76
N SER A 114 -20.63 -4.28 2.03
CA SER A 114 -20.55 -4.38 0.56
C SER A 114 -21.01 -3.12 -0.19
N ASP A 115 -21.72 -2.23 0.48
CA ASP A 115 -22.24 -0.97 -0.08
C ASP A 115 -21.36 0.25 0.25
N CYS A 116 -20.19 0.05 0.84
CA CYS A 116 -19.25 1.09 1.23
C CYS A 116 -17.92 0.91 0.49
N LEU A 117 -17.34 2.02 0.04
CA LEU A 117 -15.99 2.05 -0.49
C LEU A 117 -14.99 2.19 0.66
N TYR A 118 -13.93 1.41 0.62
CA TYR A 118 -12.88 1.47 1.63
C TYR A 118 -11.56 1.95 1.04
N LEU A 119 -10.88 2.84 1.76
CA LEU A 119 -9.52 3.26 1.44
C LEU A 119 -8.56 2.76 2.52
N MET A 120 -7.48 2.14 2.11
CA MET A 120 -6.40 1.67 2.98
C MET A 120 -5.07 2.18 2.44
N PRO A 121 -4.22 2.82 3.27
CA PRO A 121 -2.84 3.09 2.87
C PRO A 121 -2.13 1.76 2.63
N GLY A 122 -1.44 1.66 1.51
CA GLY A 122 -0.60 0.51 1.20
C GLY A 122 0.71 0.52 1.99
N PHE A 123 1.57 -0.48 1.76
CA PHE A 123 2.95 -0.51 2.25
C PHE A 123 3.11 -0.73 3.76
N THR A 124 2.06 -0.55 4.58
CA THR A 124 2.13 -0.58 6.04
C THR A 124 1.31 -1.70 6.65
N GLY A 125 1.62 -2.06 7.87
CA GLY A 125 0.91 -3.02 8.71
C GLY A 125 1.14 -2.73 10.20
N GLY A 126 0.65 -3.58 11.07
CA GLY A 126 0.78 -3.45 12.52
C GLY A 126 1.65 -4.53 13.15
N SER A 127 2.52 -4.14 14.08
CA SER A 127 3.16 -5.07 15.00
C SER A 127 2.14 -5.61 16.02
N ASP A 128 2.55 -6.57 16.83
CA ASP A 128 1.79 -7.07 17.98
C ASP A 128 1.44 -5.97 18.98
N LYS A 129 2.22 -4.90 19.03
CA LYS A 129 2.01 -3.70 19.87
C LYS A 129 1.17 -2.62 19.19
N GLY A 130 0.72 -2.84 17.95
CA GLY A 130 0.02 -1.84 17.15
C GLY A 130 0.89 -0.71 16.63
N GLU A 131 2.20 -0.91 16.60
CA GLU A 131 3.13 0.06 16.00
C GLU A 131 3.18 -0.12 14.49
N THR A 132 3.40 0.99 13.76
CA THR A 132 3.55 0.96 12.31
C THR A 132 4.79 0.17 11.90
N VAL A 133 4.61 -0.79 11.01
CA VAL A 133 5.67 -1.52 10.34
C VAL A 133 5.51 -1.39 8.83
N LEU A 134 6.59 -1.60 8.08
CA LEU A 134 6.60 -1.55 6.62
C LEU A 134 6.66 -2.96 6.03
N LEU A 135 5.97 -3.17 4.93
CA LEU A 135 5.90 -4.47 4.24
C LEU A 135 7.06 -4.68 3.24
N GLY A 136 8.04 -3.78 3.29
CA GLY A 136 9.21 -3.86 2.44
C GLY A 136 9.00 -3.23 1.05
N ARG A 137 9.94 -3.45 0.15
CA ARG A 137 9.93 -2.89 -1.21
C ARG A 137 8.71 -3.40 -2.00
N ASN A 138 8.01 -2.53 -2.73
CA ASN A 138 6.74 -2.80 -3.42
C ASN A 138 5.63 -3.31 -2.47
N GLY A 139 5.68 -2.88 -1.20
CA GLY A 139 4.74 -3.32 -0.16
C GLY A 139 3.30 -2.90 -0.41
N SER A 140 3.03 -1.91 -1.28
CA SER A 140 1.66 -1.52 -1.65
C SER A 140 0.94 -2.62 -2.44
N ASP A 141 1.62 -3.26 -3.41
CA ASP A 141 1.06 -4.40 -4.16
C ASP A 141 0.84 -5.60 -3.22
N TYR A 142 1.79 -5.83 -2.31
CA TYR A 142 1.66 -6.88 -1.32
C TYR A 142 0.50 -6.63 -0.36
N SER A 143 0.32 -5.41 0.14
CA SER A 143 -0.81 -5.07 1.01
C SER A 143 -2.16 -5.19 0.30
N ALA A 144 -2.22 -4.85 -1.00
CA ALA A 144 -3.43 -5.02 -1.81
C ALA A 144 -3.80 -6.52 -1.97
N ALA A 145 -2.81 -7.37 -2.26
CA ALA A 145 -3.01 -8.81 -2.35
C ALA A 145 -3.43 -9.44 -1.02
N VAL A 146 -2.80 -9.02 0.09
CA VAL A 146 -3.19 -9.46 1.44
C VAL A 146 -4.62 -9.05 1.76
N LEU A 147 -5.00 -7.80 1.48
CA LEU A 147 -6.37 -7.34 1.67
C LEU A 147 -7.34 -8.19 0.87
N ALA A 148 -7.07 -8.43 -0.42
CA ALA A 148 -7.91 -9.25 -1.29
C ALA A 148 -8.08 -10.67 -0.73
N ALA A 149 -7.01 -11.31 -0.27
CA ALA A 149 -7.05 -12.62 0.35
C ALA A 149 -7.82 -12.63 1.69
N CYS A 150 -7.70 -11.56 2.49
CA CYS A 150 -8.39 -11.47 3.79
C CYS A 150 -9.91 -11.26 3.67
N VAL A 151 -10.38 -10.67 2.56
CA VAL A 151 -11.81 -10.39 2.32
C VAL A 151 -12.44 -11.30 1.28
N ASP A 152 -11.73 -12.33 0.82
CA ASP A 152 -12.14 -13.26 -0.24
C ASP A 152 -12.62 -12.51 -1.50
N ALA A 153 -11.81 -11.54 -1.96
CA ALA A 153 -12.15 -10.71 -3.10
C ALA A 153 -12.13 -11.53 -4.41
N GLU A 154 -13.09 -11.27 -5.30
CA GLU A 154 -13.16 -11.93 -6.62
C GLU A 154 -11.94 -11.60 -7.50
N CYS A 155 -11.36 -10.41 -7.35
CA CYS A 155 -10.15 -10.01 -8.06
C CYS A 155 -9.37 -8.95 -7.29
N CYS A 156 -8.08 -8.83 -7.62
CA CYS A 156 -7.21 -7.75 -7.18
C CYS A 156 -6.62 -7.08 -8.41
N GLU A 157 -6.98 -5.82 -8.64
CA GLU A 157 -6.46 -5.03 -9.76
C GLU A 157 -5.29 -4.16 -9.28
N ILE A 158 -4.12 -4.33 -9.90
CA ILE A 158 -2.93 -3.52 -9.63
C ILE A 158 -2.74 -2.53 -10.78
N TRP A 159 -3.05 -1.27 -10.51
CA TRP A 159 -2.89 -0.19 -11.48
C TRP A 159 -1.47 0.36 -11.43
N THR A 160 -0.86 0.51 -12.63
CA THR A 160 0.53 0.94 -12.78
C THR A 160 0.65 1.85 -14.01
N ASP A 161 1.80 2.52 -14.13
CA ASP A 161 2.17 3.41 -15.23
C ASP A 161 2.73 2.68 -16.47
N VAL A 162 2.77 1.33 -16.43
CA VAL A 162 3.18 0.48 -17.53
C VAL A 162 2.01 -0.36 -18.04
N GLU A 163 2.07 -0.80 -19.30
CA GLU A 163 0.98 -1.54 -19.96
C GLU A 163 0.77 -2.97 -19.39
N GLY A 164 1.69 -3.46 -18.54
CA GLY A 164 1.63 -4.78 -17.93
C GLY A 164 2.98 -5.50 -17.94
N CYS A 165 2.93 -6.83 -17.83
CA CYS A 165 4.13 -7.67 -17.83
C CYS A 165 4.55 -7.99 -19.27
N TYR A 166 5.82 -7.77 -19.58
CA TYR A 166 6.45 -8.15 -20.83
C TYR A 166 7.29 -9.42 -20.63
N ASN A 167 7.51 -10.17 -21.72
CA ASN A 167 8.37 -11.36 -21.70
C ASN A 167 9.85 -11.01 -21.44
N CYS A 168 10.26 -9.76 -21.70
CA CYS A 168 11.58 -9.20 -21.38
C CYS A 168 11.50 -7.66 -21.35
N ASP A 169 12.57 -6.99 -20.92
CA ASP A 169 12.59 -5.52 -20.87
C ASP A 169 12.52 -4.92 -22.29
N PRO A 170 11.44 -4.21 -22.67
CA PRO A 170 11.28 -3.64 -24.00
C PRO A 170 12.32 -2.56 -24.32
N ARG A 171 13.01 -2.00 -23.33
CA ARG A 171 14.10 -1.05 -23.53
C ARG A 171 15.39 -1.72 -23.97
N LEU A 172 15.54 -3.02 -23.68
CA LEU A 172 16.72 -3.82 -24.05
C LEU A 172 16.47 -4.70 -25.27
N VAL A 173 15.24 -5.17 -25.45
CA VAL A 173 14.84 -6.09 -26.50
C VAL A 173 13.71 -5.47 -27.31
N PRO A 174 13.97 -4.99 -28.56
CA PRO A 174 12.95 -4.35 -29.39
C PRO A 174 11.74 -5.24 -29.72
N ASP A 175 11.93 -6.56 -29.76
CA ASP A 175 10.87 -7.54 -30.05
C ASP A 175 10.15 -8.03 -28.78
N ALA A 176 10.31 -7.34 -27.67
CA ALA A 176 9.56 -7.64 -26.44
C ALA A 176 8.05 -7.47 -26.67
N TYR A 177 7.26 -8.40 -26.17
CA TYR A 177 5.80 -8.35 -26.30
C TYR A 177 5.12 -8.47 -24.94
N LEU A 178 3.93 -7.87 -24.84
CA LEU A 178 3.08 -7.89 -23.67
C LEU A 178 2.49 -9.29 -23.45
N LEU A 179 2.60 -9.80 -22.23
CA LEU A 179 1.99 -11.05 -21.83
C LEU A 179 0.54 -10.79 -21.41
N LYS A 180 -0.40 -11.42 -22.11
CA LYS A 180 -1.85 -11.24 -21.87
C LYS A 180 -2.33 -12.01 -20.63
N THR A 181 -1.70 -13.14 -20.36
CA THR A 181 -2.01 -14.04 -19.24
C THR A 181 -0.72 -14.63 -18.71
N LEU A 182 -0.65 -14.78 -17.41
CA LEU A 182 0.44 -15.42 -16.68
C LEU A 182 -0.18 -16.24 -15.56
N SER A 183 0.35 -17.43 -15.32
CA SER A 183 0.08 -18.11 -14.06
C SER A 183 0.79 -17.41 -12.92
N TYR A 184 0.31 -17.56 -11.69
CA TYR A 184 0.97 -16.99 -10.51
C TYR A 184 2.42 -17.48 -10.34
N LYS A 185 2.71 -18.73 -10.75
CA LYS A 185 4.05 -19.30 -10.71
C LYS A 185 4.98 -18.59 -11.70
N GLU A 186 4.54 -18.36 -12.93
CA GLU A 186 5.30 -17.61 -13.95
C GLU A 186 5.52 -16.15 -13.51
N ALA A 187 4.50 -15.50 -12.96
CA ALA A 187 4.59 -14.14 -12.45
C ALA A 187 5.58 -14.04 -11.28
N MET A 188 5.63 -15.03 -10.40
CA MET A 188 6.59 -15.12 -9.32
C MET A 188 8.03 -15.26 -9.85
N GLU A 189 8.25 -16.16 -10.80
CA GLU A 189 9.57 -16.35 -11.43
C GLU A 189 10.04 -15.07 -12.12
N LEU A 190 9.19 -14.43 -12.92
CA LEU A 190 9.51 -13.14 -13.54
C LEU A 190 9.87 -12.06 -12.52
N SER A 191 9.17 -12.01 -11.39
CA SER A 191 9.44 -11.05 -10.32
C SER A 191 10.79 -11.30 -9.64
N TYR A 192 11.18 -12.54 -9.45
CA TYR A 192 12.50 -12.91 -8.93
C TYR A 192 13.64 -12.57 -9.88
N PHE A 193 13.43 -12.72 -11.19
CA PHE A 193 14.46 -12.45 -12.21
C PHE A 193 14.49 -10.98 -12.68
N GLY A 194 13.77 -10.07 -12.00
CA GLY A 194 13.94 -8.63 -12.18
C GLY A 194 12.82 -7.91 -12.90
N ALA A 195 11.71 -8.57 -13.21
CA ALA A 195 10.50 -7.87 -13.64
C ALA A 195 9.95 -7.04 -12.47
N LYS A 196 9.98 -5.72 -12.60
CA LYS A 196 9.59 -4.78 -11.53
C LYS A 196 8.07 -4.58 -11.40
N VAL A 197 7.27 -5.39 -12.08
CA VAL A 197 5.82 -5.16 -12.23
C VAL A 197 5.03 -5.69 -11.03
N LEU A 198 5.49 -6.76 -10.39
CA LEU A 198 4.80 -7.38 -9.24
C LEU A 198 5.77 -7.66 -8.09
N HIS A 199 5.24 -7.65 -6.86
CA HIS A 199 5.99 -8.12 -5.70
C HIS A 199 5.98 -9.66 -5.65
N PRO A 200 7.12 -10.36 -5.45
CA PRO A 200 7.16 -11.84 -5.40
C PRO A 200 6.19 -12.44 -4.37
N LYS A 201 6.06 -11.82 -3.19
CA LYS A 201 5.13 -12.25 -2.14
C LYS A 201 3.66 -12.15 -2.56
N THR A 202 3.30 -11.23 -3.45
CA THR A 202 1.95 -11.11 -4.02
C THR A 202 1.56 -12.37 -4.76
N CYS A 203 2.47 -12.91 -5.57
CA CYS A 203 2.23 -14.14 -6.32
C CYS A 203 2.12 -15.37 -5.41
N LEU A 204 2.90 -15.42 -4.31
CA LEU A 204 2.88 -16.53 -3.35
C LEU A 204 1.53 -16.67 -2.64
N LEU A 205 0.82 -15.57 -2.36
CA LEU A 205 -0.49 -15.62 -1.71
C LEU A 205 -1.51 -16.39 -2.54
N TYR A 206 -1.53 -16.15 -3.84
CA TYR A 206 -2.46 -16.81 -4.74
C TYR A 206 -2.06 -18.24 -5.13
N THR A 207 -0.79 -18.62 -4.94
CA THR A 207 -0.36 -20.01 -5.19
C THR A 207 -0.65 -20.94 -4.01
N SER A 208 -0.72 -20.44 -2.78
CA SER A 208 -1.08 -21.24 -1.61
C SER A 208 -2.58 -21.57 -1.58
N ASP A 209 -3.44 -20.63 -1.94
CA ASP A 209 -4.88 -20.85 -1.99
C ASP A 209 -5.30 -21.77 -3.16
N ALA A 210 -4.61 -21.65 -4.32
CA ALA A 210 -4.87 -22.54 -5.47
C ALA A 210 -4.38 -24.00 -5.27
N ALA A 211 -3.55 -24.25 -4.26
CA ALA A 211 -3.11 -25.61 -3.94
C ALA A 211 -4.13 -26.39 -3.08
N ASP A 212 -5.02 -25.70 -2.38
CA ASP A 212 -6.10 -26.31 -1.58
C ASP A 212 -7.40 -26.52 -2.37
N GLU A 213 -7.63 -25.74 -3.45
CA GLU A 213 -8.69 -26.03 -4.41
C GLU A 213 -8.17 -27.02 -5.45
N GLY A 214 -8.34 -28.30 -5.13
CA GLY A 214 -7.95 -29.39 -6.01
C GLY A 214 -8.44 -29.15 -7.43
N LEU A 215 -7.49 -29.07 -8.35
CA LEU A 215 -7.73 -29.05 -9.79
C LEU A 215 -8.60 -30.26 -10.16
N GLY A 216 -9.91 -30.00 -10.30
CA GLY A 216 -10.86 -30.91 -10.97
C GLY A 216 -10.77 -30.74 -12.48
#